data_727b12e75bbb13c8149d936bada3a51a
#
_entry.id   727b12e75bbb13c8149d936bada3a51a
#
_cell.length_a   1.000
_cell.length_b   1.000
_cell.length_c   1.000
_cell.angle_alpha   90.00
_cell.angle_beta   90.00
_cell.angle_gamma   90.00
#
_symmetry.space_group_name_H-M   'P 1'
#
loop_
_entity.id
_entity.type
_entity.pdbx_description
1 polymer ?
#
loop_
_entity_poly.entity_id
_entity_poly.type
_entity_poly.pdbx_seq_one_letter_code
_entity_poly.pdbx_strand_id
1 'polypeptide(L)'
;DINDIKVKTIRDNICYITQDNFLFSATLKENINLFKDEYKDEDIEESTKQAMIYDEISSMEEGINTVIGEKGIDLSGGQKQRVVISRAFLNNSNIIIFDDTFSALDNRTEQHVLNNIKELTKNKTCIIVSNRISDIKDCDKIIVLEQGEIVEQGTHQTLLKTNGKYQEFYQNQAHKAQSTLLD
;
A
#
# COMPACT_ATOMS: atom_id res chain seq x y z
N ASP A 1 19.17 -11.78 13.96
CA ASP A 1 19.26 -11.97 12.50
C ASP A 1 18.03 -12.74 12.03
N ILE A 2 17.50 -12.41 10.85
CA ILE A 2 16.32 -13.09 10.26
C ILE A 2 16.59 -14.59 10.01
N ASN A 3 17.85 -14.96 9.79
CA ASN A 3 18.26 -16.35 9.61
C ASN A 3 18.14 -17.20 10.89
N ASP A 4 18.05 -16.57 12.05
CA ASP A 4 17.92 -17.23 13.36
C ASP A 4 16.44 -17.42 13.76
N ILE A 5 15.50 -16.91 12.92
CA ILE A 5 14.07 -16.92 13.23
C ILE A 5 13.37 -17.97 12.35
N LYS A 6 12.46 -18.73 12.94
CA LYS A 6 11.65 -19.70 12.20
C LYS A 6 10.82 -18.97 11.13
N VAL A 7 10.80 -19.48 9.91
CA VAL A 7 10.04 -18.89 8.78
C VAL A 7 8.57 -18.66 9.12
N LYS A 8 7.94 -19.58 9.88
CA LYS A 8 6.56 -19.41 10.35
C LYS A 8 6.42 -18.14 11.19
N THR A 9 7.30 -17.92 12.15
CA THR A 9 7.28 -16.72 13.02
C THR A 9 7.42 -15.44 12.18
N ILE A 10 8.28 -15.45 11.16
CA ILE A 10 8.43 -14.30 10.24
C ILE A 10 7.11 -14.03 9.53
N ARG A 11 6.50 -15.06 8.93
CA ARG A 11 5.23 -14.94 8.20
C ARG A 11 4.06 -14.49 9.07
N ASP A 12 4.03 -14.94 10.32
CA ASP A 12 2.97 -14.56 11.29
C ASP A 12 3.09 -13.10 11.76
N ASN A 13 4.28 -12.47 11.61
CA ASN A 13 4.55 -11.12 12.07
C ASN A 13 4.72 -10.08 10.96
N ILE A 14 4.73 -10.48 9.70
CA ILE A 14 4.89 -9.59 8.55
C ILE A 14 3.65 -9.66 7.66
N CYS A 15 3.05 -8.50 7.40
CA CYS A 15 2.09 -8.31 6.32
C CYS A 15 2.84 -7.71 5.13
N TYR A 16 2.90 -8.43 4.02
CA TYR A 16 3.57 -7.99 2.80
C TYR A 16 2.55 -7.76 1.68
N ILE A 17 2.42 -6.53 1.26
CA ILE A 17 1.57 -6.11 0.14
C ILE A 17 2.47 -5.94 -1.08
N THR A 18 2.31 -6.84 -2.04
CA THR A 18 3.15 -6.94 -3.23
C THR A 18 2.78 -5.89 -4.29
N GLN A 19 3.73 -5.58 -5.17
CA GLN A 19 3.52 -4.73 -6.34
C GLN A 19 2.42 -5.28 -7.26
N ASP A 20 2.36 -6.60 -7.44
CA ASP A 20 1.30 -7.24 -8.21
C ASP A 20 -0.01 -7.27 -7.40
N ASN A 21 -1.05 -6.63 -7.95
CA ASN A 21 -2.39 -6.59 -7.36
C ASN A 21 -3.13 -7.90 -7.62
N PHE A 22 -2.54 -9.03 -7.18
CA PHE A 22 -3.11 -10.35 -7.41
C PHE A 22 -4.38 -10.56 -6.59
N LEU A 23 -5.45 -10.93 -7.30
CA LEU A 23 -6.74 -11.32 -6.73
C LEU A 23 -7.13 -12.70 -7.25
N PHE A 24 -7.70 -13.51 -6.36
CA PHE A 24 -8.23 -14.83 -6.71
C PHE A 24 -9.58 -14.70 -7.42
N SER A 25 -9.91 -15.67 -8.27
CA SER A 25 -11.27 -15.84 -8.82
C SER A 25 -12.21 -16.36 -7.72
N ALA A 26 -12.62 -15.46 -6.83
CA ALA A 26 -13.35 -15.71 -5.59
C ALA A 26 -14.12 -14.45 -5.19
N THR A 27 -14.83 -14.46 -4.06
CA THR A 27 -15.52 -13.27 -3.55
C THR A 27 -14.52 -12.18 -3.10
N LEU A 28 -14.97 -10.92 -3.05
CA LEU A 28 -14.19 -9.82 -2.46
C LEU A 28 -13.81 -10.12 -1.01
N LYS A 29 -14.74 -10.68 -0.24
CA LYS A 29 -14.51 -11.12 1.15
C LYS A 29 -13.32 -12.08 1.23
N GLU A 30 -13.34 -13.16 0.45
CA GLU A 30 -12.27 -14.18 0.42
C GLU A 30 -10.93 -13.58 -0.07
N ASN A 31 -10.99 -12.62 -0.98
CA ASN A 31 -9.79 -11.91 -1.42
C ASN A 31 -9.20 -11.02 -0.33
N ILE A 32 -10.00 -10.37 0.49
CA ILE A 32 -9.53 -9.47 1.56
C ILE A 32 -9.02 -10.28 2.75
N ASN A 33 -9.78 -11.28 3.20
CA ASN A 33 -9.40 -12.10 4.37
C ASN A 33 -8.43 -13.25 4.04
N LEU A 34 -8.07 -13.43 2.76
CA LEU A 34 -7.18 -14.50 2.29
C LEU A 34 -7.66 -15.89 2.74
N PHE A 35 -8.96 -16.15 2.63
CA PHE A 35 -9.64 -17.40 3.01
C PHE A 35 -9.49 -17.78 4.49
N LYS A 36 -9.25 -16.79 5.36
CA LYS A 36 -9.18 -16.98 6.81
C LYS A 36 -10.54 -16.67 7.45
N ASP A 37 -11.09 -17.62 8.20
CA ASP A 37 -12.39 -17.48 8.87
C ASP A 37 -12.31 -16.75 10.24
N GLU A 38 -11.11 -16.31 10.63
CA GLU A 38 -10.88 -15.67 11.93
C GLU A 38 -11.39 -14.22 12.02
N TYR A 39 -11.69 -13.59 10.86
CA TYR A 39 -12.12 -12.20 10.78
C TYR A 39 -13.63 -12.08 10.71
N LYS A 40 -14.19 -11.14 11.48
CA LYS A 40 -15.62 -10.81 11.42
C LYS A 40 -15.92 -9.94 10.21
N ASP A 41 -17.18 -9.95 9.78
CA ASP A 41 -17.61 -9.14 8.63
C ASP A 41 -17.45 -7.64 8.90
N GLU A 42 -17.63 -7.20 10.15
CA GLU A 42 -17.40 -5.81 10.56
C GLU A 42 -15.95 -5.39 10.41
N ASP A 43 -14.98 -6.28 10.73
CA ASP A 43 -13.54 -6.00 10.60
C ASP A 43 -13.16 -5.88 9.12
N ILE A 44 -13.74 -6.76 8.27
CA ILE A 44 -13.52 -6.73 6.82
C ILE A 44 -14.10 -5.44 6.23
N GLU A 45 -15.33 -5.07 6.62
CA GLU A 45 -15.97 -3.83 6.19
C GLU A 45 -15.12 -2.60 6.58
N GLU A 46 -14.67 -2.54 7.83
CA GLU A 46 -13.82 -1.44 8.30
C GLU A 46 -12.51 -1.37 7.52
N SER A 47 -11.89 -2.50 7.20
CA SER A 47 -10.67 -2.55 6.39
C SER A 47 -10.89 -1.97 4.98
N THR A 48 -12.07 -2.18 4.38
CA THR A 48 -12.42 -1.60 3.07
C THR A 48 -12.65 -0.10 3.13
N LYS A 49 -13.21 0.42 4.25
CA LYS A 49 -13.34 1.86 4.48
C LYS A 49 -11.98 2.53 4.61
N GLN A 50 -11.07 1.92 5.36
CA GLN A 50 -9.70 2.42 5.52
C GLN A 50 -8.93 2.42 4.20
N ALA A 51 -9.17 1.44 3.33
CA ALA A 51 -8.59 1.36 1.99
C ALA A 51 -9.34 2.20 0.93
N MET A 52 -10.40 2.93 1.32
CA MET A 52 -11.18 3.79 0.42
C MET A 52 -11.85 3.04 -0.74
N ILE A 53 -12.35 1.81 -0.50
CA ILE A 53 -13.03 0.98 -1.51
C ILE A 53 -14.46 0.59 -1.10
N TYR A 54 -14.86 0.89 0.14
CA TYR A 54 -16.15 0.48 0.72
C TYR A 54 -17.35 0.91 -0.12
N ASP A 55 -17.41 2.18 -0.54
CA ASP A 55 -18.57 2.72 -1.25
C ASP A 55 -18.81 2.01 -2.59
N GLU A 56 -17.71 1.68 -3.31
CA GLU A 56 -17.81 0.95 -4.55
C GLU A 56 -18.28 -0.50 -4.32
N ILE A 57 -17.73 -1.17 -3.30
CA ILE A 57 -18.16 -2.52 -2.93
C ILE A 57 -19.63 -2.52 -2.52
N SER A 58 -20.06 -1.55 -1.71
CA SER A 58 -21.45 -1.45 -1.24
C SER A 58 -22.45 -1.17 -2.36
N SER A 59 -21.99 -0.57 -3.48
CA SER A 59 -22.83 -0.32 -4.65
C SER A 59 -23.01 -1.54 -5.56
N MET A 60 -22.23 -2.61 -5.35
CA MET A 60 -22.39 -3.86 -6.08
C MET A 60 -23.59 -4.66 -5.57
N GLU A 61 -24.26 -5.41 -6.44
CA GLU A 61 -25.49 -6.16 -6.11
C GLU A 61 -25.29 -7.12 -4.93
N GLU A 62 -24.14 -7.83 -4.89
CA GLU A 62 -23.81 -8.78 -3.82
C GLU A 62 -22.81 -8.20 -2.79
N GLY A 63 -22.49 -6.91 -2.88
CA GLY A 63 -21.58 -6.22 -1.96
C GLY A 63 -20.26 -6.96 -1.81
N ILE A 64 -19.85 -7.23 -0.56
CA ILE A 64 -18.60 -7.93 -0.24
C ILE A 64 -18.56 -9.39 -0.74
N ASN A 65 -19.72 -10.00 -1.04
CA ASN A 65 -19.81 -11.35 -1.57
C ASN A 65 -19.73 -11.40 -3.11
N THR A 66 -19.57 -10.26 -3.76
CA THR A 66 -19.38 -10.18 -5.21
C THR A 66 -18.17 -11.01 -5.64
N VAL A 67 -18.40 -11.94 -6.58
CA VAL A 67 -17.33 -12.77 -7.17
C VAL A 67 -16.57 -11.94 -8.21
N ILE A 68 -15.25 -11.95 -8.14
CA ILE A 68 -14.36 -11.24 -9.06
C ILE A 68 -13.46 -12.21 -9.83
N GLY A 69 -12.89 -11.76 -10.96
CA GLY A 69 -12.01 -12.55 -11.82
C GLY A 69 -12.71 -13.12 -13.06
N GLU A 70 -12.16 -14.18 -13.68
CA GLU A 70 -12.59 -14.70 -14.99
C GLU A 70 -14.08 -15.04 -15.11
N LYS A 71 -14.75 -15.37 -14.00
CA LYS A 71 -16.18 -15.75 -13.95
C LYS A 71 -17.04 -14.70 -13.22
N GLY A 72 -16.48 -13.53 -12.90
CA GLY A 72 -17.15 -12.49 -12.14
C GLY A 72 -16.89 -11.10 -12.70
N ILE A 73 -17.04 -10.09 -11.84
CA ILE A 73 -16.80 -8.70 -12.20
C ILE A 73 -15.30 -8.43 -12.32
N ASP A 74 -14.90 -7.70 -13.36
CA ASP A 74 -13.52 -7.21 -13.48
C ASP A 74 -13.40 -5.83 -12.83
N LEU A 75 -12.43 -5.70 -11.91
CA LEU A 75 -12.14 -4.46 -11.21
C LEU A 75 -11.11 -3.63 -11.98
N SER A 76 -11.23 -2.31 -11.92
CA SER A 76 -10.17 -1.40 -12.41
C SER A 76 -8.86 -1.62 -11.63
N GLY A 77 -7.72 -1.18 -12.19
CA GLY A 77 -6.42 -1.29 -11.52
C GLY A 77 -6.40 -0.66 -10.13
N GLY A 78 -6.97 0.53 -9.98
CA GLY A 78 -7.07 1.22 -8.69
C GLY A 78 -8.01 0.52 -7.69
N GLN A 79 -9.10 -0.10 -8.15
CA GLN A 79 -9.97 -0.91 -7.31
C GLN A 79 -9.25 -2.17 -6.82
N LYS A 80 -8.57 -2.91 -7.73
CA LYS A 80 -7.75 -4.08 -7.37
C LYS A 80 -6.72 -3.72 -6.31
N GLN A 81 -6.04 -2.60 -6.51
CA GLN A 81 -5.02 -2.10 -5.57
C GLN A 81 -5.60 -1.82 -4.19
N ARG A 82 -6.75 -1.13 -4.10
CA ARG A 82 -7.41 -0.85 -2.82
C ARG A 82 -7.94 -2.11 -2.13
N VAL A 83 -8.43 -3.10 -2.87
CA VAL A 83 -8.79 -4.42 -2.31
C VAL A 83 -7.55 -5.11 -1.72
N VAL A 84 -6.40 -5.05 -2.38
CA VAL A 84 -5.14 -5.60 -1.84
C VAL A 84 -4.66 -4.81 -0.62
N ILE A 85 -4.80 -3.48 -0.62
CA ILE A 85 -4.45 -2.63 0.53
C ILE A 85 -5.35 -2.94 1.75
N SER A 86 -6.63 -3.30 1.57
CA SER A 86 -7.52 -3.71 2.67
C SER A 86 -6.93 -4.85 3.51
N ARG A 87 -6.13 -5.74 2.89
CA ARG A 87 -5.43 -6.82 3.60
C ARG A 87 -4.50 -6.32 4.70
N ALA A 88 -3.85 -5.16 4.47
CA ALA A 88 -2.96 -4.56 5.46
C ALA A 88 -3.74 -3.99 6.66
N PHE A 89 -4.91 -3.42 6.42
CA PHE A 89 -5.78 -2.90 7.49
C PHE A 89 -6.44 -4.02 8.31
N LEU A 90 -6.74 -5.15 7.66
CA LEU A 90 -7.32 -6.31 8.34
C LEU A 90 -6.27 -7.08 9.15
N ASN A 91 -5.00 -7.04 8.71
CA ASN A 91 -3.92 -7.82 9.33
C ASN A 91 -3.33 -7.09 10.55
N ASN A 92 -3.18 -7.80 11.67
CA ASN A 92 -2.61 -7.25 12.91
C ASN A 92 -1.09 -7.49 13.06
N SER A 93 -0.35 -7.63 11.97
CA SER A 93 1.11 -7.81 12.00
C SER A 93 1.83 -6.58 12.57
N ASN A 94 2.98 -6.84 13.23
CA ASN A 94 3.83 -5.79 13.78
C ASN A 94 4.70 -5.09 12.71
N ILE A 95 4.90 -5.76 11.57
CA ILE A 95 5.67 -5.24 10.43
C ILE A 95 4.76 -5.27 9.21
N ILE A 96 4.64 -4.13 8.54
CA ILE A 96 3.86 -4.02 7.29
C ILE A 96 4.79 -3.50 6.20
N ILE A 97 4.79 -4.17 5.06
CA ILE A 97 5.62 -3.80 3.90
C ILE A 97 4.68 -3.53 2.73
N PHE A 98 4.80 -2.33 2.15
CA PHE A 98 4.12 -1.93 0.92
C PHE A 98 5.17 -1.81 -0.20
N ASP A 99 5.04 -2.62 -1.24
CA ASP A 99 5.98 -2.66 -2.37
C ASP A 99 5.30 -2.11 -3.62
N ASP A 100 5.61 -0.86 -3.99
CA ASP A 100 5.03 -0.07 -5.09
C ASP A 100 3.49 -0.14 -5.17
N THR A 101 2.85 -0.10 -4.00
CA THR A 101 1.43 -0.49 -3.81
C THR A 101 0.47 0.65 -4.14
N PHE A 102 0.92 1.88 -4.38
CA PHE A 102 0.05 3.06 -4.52
C PHE A 102 -0.01 3.61 -5.95
N SER A 103 0.70 3.00 -6.89
CA SER A 103 0.95 3.54 -8.24
C SER A 103 -0.30 3.70 -9.12
N ALA A 104 -1.36 2.92 -8.89
CA ALA A 104 -2.62 2.98 -9.64
C ALA A 104 -3.69 3.86 -8.96
N LEU A 105 -3.38 4.49 -7.83
CA LEU A 105 -4.31 5.38 -7.13
C LEU A 105 -4.22 6.81 -7.69
N ASP A 106 -5.38 7.48 -7.76
CA ASP A 106 -5.42 8.93 -7.95
C ASP A 106 -4.89 9.66 -6.70
N ASN A 107 -4.41 10.89 -6.90
CA ASN A 107 -3.74 11.66 -5.84
C ASN A 107 -4.59 11.85 -4.57
N ARG A 108 -5.90 11.99 -4.70
CA ARG A 108 -6.80 12.22 -3.57
C ARG A 108 -6.98 10.94 -2.75
N THR A 109 -7.28 9.84 -3.42
CA THR A 109 -7.43 8.52 -2.80
C THR A 109 -6.12 8.08 -2.14
N GLU A 110 -4.99 8.25 -2.83
CA GLU A 110 -3.65 7.97 -2.30
C GLU A 110 -3.38 8.69 -0.98
N GLN A 111 -3.65 9.99 -0.91
CA GLN A 111 -3.42 10.77 0.32
C GLN A 111 -4.27 10.30 1.48
N HIS A 112 -5.54 9.95 1.24
CA HIS A 112 -6.41 9.40 2.29
C HIS A 112 -5.89 8.03 2.78
N VAL A 113 -5.53 7.14 1.85
CA VAL A 113 -4.99 5.81 2.18
C VAL A 113 -3.68 5.94 2.97
N LEU A 114 -2.75 6.80 2.55
CA LEU A 114 -1.48 7.03 3.26
C LEU A 114 -1.70 7.59 4.67
N ASN A 115 -2.66 8.49 4.86
CA ASN A 115 -3.01 8.99 6.20
C ASN A 115 -3.57 7.85 7.08
N ASN A 116 -4.43 7.00 6.55
CA ASN A 116 -4.97 5.85 7.27
C ASN A 116 -3.86 4.84 7.61
N ILE A 117 -2.91 4.59 6.70
CA ILE A 117 -1.73 3.76 6.95
C ILE A 117 -0.87 4.36 8.08
N LYS A 118 -0.67 5.66 8.09
CA LYS A 118 0.07 6.34 9.16
C LYS A 118 -0.57 6.13 10.53
N GLU A 119 -1.91 6.18 10.62
CA GLU A 119 -2.62 5.86 11.85
C GLU A 119 -2.47 4.39 12.26
N LEU A 120 -2.63 3.46 11.31
CA LEU A 120 -2.47 2.01 11.52
C LEU A 120 -1.07 1.65 12.05
N THR A 121 -0.05 2.39 11.61
CA THR A 121 1.36 2.03 11.83
C THR A 121 2.03 2.79 12.98
N LYS A 122 1.31 3.61 13.76
CA LYS A 122 1.85 4.41 14.88
C LYS A 122 2.75 3.65 15.85
N ASN A 123 2.44 2.36 16.09
CA ASN A 123 3.20 1.49 17.00
C ASN A 123 3.75 0.25 16.30
N LYS A 124 3.92 0.31 14.98
CA LYS A 124 4.38 -0.79 14.14
C LYS A 124 5.56 -0.34 13.28
N THR A 125 6.28 -1.29 12.71
CA THR A 125 7.27 -1.00 11.68
C THR A 125 6.58 -1.00 10.32
N CYS A 126 6.63 0.13 9.61
CA CYS A 126 6.13 0.26 8.25
C CYS A 126 7.29 0.47 7.29
N ILE A 127 7.36 -0.33 6.24
CA ILE A 127 8.33 -0.18 5.16
C ILE A 127 7.54 0.11 3.88
N ILE A 128 7.83 1.23 3.24
CA ILE A 128 7.23 1.62 1.96
C ILE A 128 8.35 1.65 0.92
N VAL A 129 8.24 0.80 -0.10
CA VAL A 129 9.07 0.84 -1.28
C VAL A 129 8.29 1.56 -2.37
N SER A 130 8.79 2.67 -2.85
CA SER A 130 8.12 3.46 -3.90
C SER A 130 9.12 4.27 -4.70
N ASN A 131 8.78 4.51 -5.96
CA ASN A 131 9.46 5.45 -6.83
C ASN A 131 8.76 6.84 -6.84
N ARG A 132 7.78 7.07 -5.96
CA ARG A 132 7.03 8.34 -5.83
C ARG A 132 7.37 9.01 -4.51
N ILE A 133 7.84 10.24 -4.58
CA ILE A 133 8.16 11.02 -3.36
C ILE A 133 6.92 11.28 -2.50
N SER A 134 5.73 11.42 -3.12
CA SER A 134 4.45 11.57 -2.41
C SER A 134 4.23 10.51 -1.35
N ASP A 135 4.61 9.27 -1.64
CA ASP A 135 4.35 8.11 -0.79
C ASP A 135 5.27 8.05 0.43
N ILE A 136 6.49 8.58 0.31
CA ILE A 136 7.57 8.40 1.30
C ILE A 136 8.01 9.66 2.02
N LYS A 137 7.60 10.85 1.58
CA LYS A 137 8.06 12.14 2.15
C LYS A 137 7.78 12.31 3.64
N ASP A 138 6.73 11.65 4.14
CA ASP A 138 6.30 11.71 5.54
C ASP A 138 6.83 10.55 6.40
N CYS A 139 7.70 9.70 5.84
CA CYS A 139 8.36 8.62 6.59
C CYS A 139 9.43 9.19 7.55
N ASP A 140 9.59 8.53 8.71
CA ASP A 140 10.59 8.89 9.72
C ASP A 140 12.03 8.75 9.18
N LYS A 141 12.24 7.80 8.27
CA LYS A 141 13.52 7.54 7.64
C LYS A 141 13.32 7.13 6.17
N ILE A 142 14.06 7.77 5.30
CA ILE A 142 14.12 7.46 3.87
C ILE A 142 15.51 6.91 3.55
N ILE A 143 15.56 5.85 2.75
CA ILE A 143 16.78 5.22 2.25
C ILE A 143 16.71 5.28 0.73
N VAL A 144 17.75 5.82 0.09
CA VAL A 144 17.88 5.85 -1.37
C VAL A 144 18.82 4.74 -1.81
N LEU A 145 18.33 3.89 -2.71
CA LEU A 145 19.09 2.77 -3.26
C LEU A 145 19.49 3.08 -4.73
N GLU A 146 20.74 2.86 -5.06
CA GLU A 146 21.24 2.90 -6.44
C GLU A 146 22.15 1.69 -6.66
N GLN A 147 21.87 0.92 -7.71
CA GLN A 147 22.64 -0.31 -8.08
C GLN A 147 22.80 -1.31 -6.91
N GLY A 148 21.81 -1.39 -6.01
CA GLY A 148 21.82 -2.30 -4.86
C GLY A 148 22.56 -1.76 -3.63
N GLU A 149 23.10 -0.55 -3.69
CA GLU A 149 23.81 0.11 -2.57
C GLU A 149 23.00 1.26 -1.99
N ILE A 150 23.14 1.51 -0.69
CA ILE A 150 22.56 2.68 -0.02
C ILE A 150 23.46 3.88 -0.34
N VAL A 151 22.94 4.82 -1.14
CA VAL A 151 23.66 6.05 -1.51
C VAL A 151 23.33 7.23 -0.63
N GLU A 152 22.10 7.29 -0.10
CA GLU A 152 21.66 8.33 0.81
C GLU A 152 20.69 7.78 1.85
N GLN A 153 20.66 8.40 3.03
CA GLN A 153 19.65 8.13 4.05
C GLN A 153 19.37 9.36 4.91
N GLY A 154 18.13 9.56 5.29
CA GLY A 154 17.73 10.70 6.12
C GLY A 154 16.22 10.89 6.17
N THR A 155 15.77 12.05 6.55
CA THR A 155 14.37 12.51 6.42
C THR A 155 14.20 13.28 5.11
N HIS A 156 12.97 13.47 4.67
CA HIS A 156 12.66 14.32 3.52
C HIS A 156 13.37 15.69 3.58
N GLN A 157 13.30 16.35 4.73
CA GLN A 157 13.88 17.69 4.92
C GLN A 157 15.42 17.69 4.87
N THR A 158 16.06 16.66 5.40
CA THR A 158 17.54 16.58 5.37
C THR A 158 18.03 16.23 3.98
N LEU A 159 17.38 15.28 3.30
CA LEU A 159 17.77 14.84 1.95
C LEU A 159 17.57 15.93 0.88
N LEU A 160 16.56 16.79 1.03
CA LEU A 160 16.42 17.95 0.13
C LEU A 160 17.56 18.98 0.23
N LYS A 161 18.37 18.95 1.30
CA LYS A 161 19.48 19.89 1.50
C LYS A 161 20.84 19.33 1.04
N THR A 162 20.91 18.05 0.71
CA THR A 162 22.20 17.39 0.38
C THR A 162 22.64 17.58 -1.06
N ASN A 163 21.80 18.14 -1.95
CA ASN A 163 22.03 18.21 -3.40
C ASN A 163 22.37 16.84 -4.04
N GLY A 164 21.78 15.79 -3.49
CA GLY A 164 22.01 14.41 -3.89
C GLY A 164 20.91 13.84 -4.79
N LYS A 165 20.93 12.51 -4.94
CA LYS A 165 19.96 11.76 -5.78
C LYS A 165 18.50 11.96 -5.38
N TYR A 166 18.23 12.05 -4.07
CA TYR A 166 16.87 12.28 -3.58
C TYR A 166 16.33 13.63 -4.06
N GLN A 167 17.14 14.68 -3.98
CA GLN A 167 16.75 16.02 -4.42
C GLN A 167 16.55 16.06 -5.94
N GLU A 168 17.46 15.46 -6.71
CA GLU A 168 17.31 15.32 -8.16
C GLU A 168 15.98 14.66 -8.54
N PHE A 169 15.67 13.55 -7.85
CA PHE A 169 14.45 12.80 -8.06
C PHE A 169 13.20 13.63 -7.72
N TYR A 170 13.23 14.36 -6.60
CA TYR A 170 12.16 15.27 -6.20
C TYR A 170 11.90 16.35 -7.25
N GLN A 171 12.96 17.01 -7.74
CA GLN A 171 12.85 18.06 -8.76
C GLN A 171 12.27 17.52 -10.06
N ASN A 172 12.72 16.35 -10.50
CA ASN A 172 12.20 15.70 -11.71
C ASN A 172 10.71 15.37 -11.61
N GLN A 173 10.22 14.93 -10.45
CA GLN A 173 8.79 14.67 -10.25
C GLN A 173 7.98 15.98 -10.20
N ALA A 174 8.49 17.02 -9.56
CA ALA A 174 7.83 18.32 -9.50
C ALA A 174 7.68 18.95 -10.91
N HIS A 175 8.70 18.86 -11.75
CA HIS A 175 8.65 19.33 -13.14
C HIS A 175 7.62 18.57 -13.98
N LYS A 176 7.55 17.24 -13.85
CA LYS A 176 6.55 16.44 -14.56
C LYS A 176 5.12 16.81 -14.14
N ALA A 177 4.88 17.03 -12.85
CA ALA A 177 3.57 17.43 -12.35
C ALA A 177 3.13 18.80 -12.88
N GLN A 178 4.06 19.75 -13.05
CA GLN A 178 3.75 21.08 -13.61
C GLN A 178 3.46 21.02 -15.11
N SER A 179 4.15 20.20 -15.89
CA SER A 179 3.90 20.09 -17.33
C SER A 179 2.54 19.46 -17.63
N THR A 180 2.09 18.51 -16.82
CA THR A 180 0.77 17.85 -16.99
C THR A 180 -0.43 18.78 -16.65
N LEU A 181 -0.20 19.88 -15.94
CA LEU A 181 -1.25 20.87 -15.62
C LEU A 181 -1.39 21.96 -16.69
N LEU A 182 -0.51 21.99 -17.68
CA LEU A 182 -0.48 23.01 -18.75
C LEU A 182 -0.98 22.48 -20.11
N ASP A 183 -1.20 21.17 -20.21
CA ASP A 183 -1.82 20.46 -21.34
C ASP A 183 -3.30 20.14 -21.06
#